data_2a023d93775f170faa776a4b1d9577a2
#
_entry.id   2a023d93775f170faa776a4b1d9577a2
#
_cell.length_a   1.000
_cell.length_b   1.000
_cell.length_c   1.000
_cell.angle_alpha   90.00
_cell.angle_beta   90.00
_cell.angle_gamma   90.00
#
_symmetry.space_group_name_H-M   'P 1'
#
loop_
_entity.id
_entity.type
_entity.pdbx_description
1 polymer ?
#
loop_
_entity_poly.entity_id
_entity_poly.type
_entity_poly.pdbx_seq_one_letter_code
_entity_poly.pdbx_strand_id
1 'polypeptide(L)'
;MGQDSQILLQTNKFRVVRETHTTPAGRTKTREVIRHPGACVIVPLLDDHSVCLIRNYRMAAGQVLIELPAGTLEPPEPPQATAERELIEETGYRARKIEFLHAFFLSPGILDEKMHLYLATGLTAGAPAREEGEEIENWLVPWDDAIRMIFSGQIQDAKTIVGLLWVNRIRQMTSDRPMTNPPAPK
;
A
#
# COMPACT_ATOMS: atom_id res chain seq x y z
N MET A 1 32.46 -3.12 -6.07
CA MET A 1 32.67 -2.43 -4.80
C MET A 1 31.94 -3.27 -3.75
N GLY A 2 32.69 -3.95 -2.84
CA GLY A 2 32.11 -4.82 -1.83
C GLY A 2 31.39 -4.00 -0.76
N GLN A 3 30.10 -4.18 -0.61
CA GLN A 3 29.37 -3.74 0.57
C GLN A 3 29.65 -4.76 1.67
N ASP A 4 30.33 -4.33 2.72
CA ASP A 4 30.50 -5.14 3.92
C ASP A 4 29.18 -5.06 4.70
N SER A 5 28.46 -6.18 4.78
CA SER A 5 27.13 -6.26 5.41
C SER A 5 27.13 -7.29 6.52
N GLN A 6 26.77 -6.88 7.72
CA GLN A 6 26.62 -7.71 8.91
C GLN A 6 25.15 -7.78 9.34
N ILE A 7 24.59 -8.98 9.46
CA ILE A 7 23.24 -9.16 10.02
C ILE A 7 23.32 -8.99 11.54
N LEU A 8 22.52 -8.06 12.08
CA LEU A 8 22.40 -7.80 13.52
C LEU A 8 21.18 -8.50 14.13
N LEU A 9 20.08 -8.59 13.36
CA LEU A 9 18.84 -9.26 13.76
C LEU A 9 18.18 -9.87 12.54
N GLN A 10 17.66 -11.07 12.68
CA GLN A 10 16.86 -11.75 11.65
C GLN A 10 15.52 -12.15 12.25
N THR A 11 14.41 -11.77 11.57
CA THR A 11 13.05 -12.19 11.87
C THR A 11 12.42 -12.87 10.66
N ASN A 12 11.19 -13.32 10.78
CA ASN A 12 10.43 -13.86 9.65
C ASN A 12 10.03 -12.78 8.62
N LYS A 13 9.84 -11.52 9.07
CA LYS A 13 9.34 -10.41 8.24
C LYS A 13 10.44 -9.48 7.73
N PHE A 14 11.50 -9.26 8.52
CA PHE A 14 12.57 -8.32 8.16
C PHE A 14 13.90 -8.71 8.80
N ARG A 15 14.96 -8.08 8.38
CA ARG A 15 16.28 -8.18 9.01
C ARG A 15 16.89 -6.80 9.22
N VAL A 16 17.62 -6.65 10.33
CA VAL A 16 18.45 -5.46 10.58
C VAL A 16 19.87 -5.81 10.19
N VAL A 17 20.45 -5.00 9.32
CA VAL A 17 21.82 -5.16 8.86
C VAL A 17 22.62 -3.90 9.13
N ARG A 18 23.90 -4.06 9.46
CA ARG A 18 24.89 -2.98 9.47
C ARG A 18 25.62 -2.99 8.14
N GLU A 19 25.52 -1.91 7.40
CA GLU A 19 26.13 -1.77 6.08
C GLU A 19 27.13 -0.62 6.05
N THR A 20 28.24 -0.87 5.40
CA THR A 20 29.30 0.12 5.18
C THR A 20 29.33 0.48 3.70
N HIS A 21 29.11 1.75 3.40
CA HIS A 21 29.14 2.31 2.07
C HIS A 21 30.30 3.30 1.92
N THR A 22 31.13 3.11 0.89
CA THR A 22 32.17 4.06 0.53
C THR A 22 31.66 5.00 -0.55
N THR A 23 31.62 6.29 -0.25
CA THR A 23 31.19 7.31 -1.20
C THR A 23 32.20 7.46 -2.36
N PRO A 24 31.84 8.02 -3.50
CA PRO A 24 32.78 8.31 -4.61
C PRO A 24 34.00 9.16 -4.18
N ALA A 25 33.87 9.96 -3.13
CA ALA A 25 34.96 10.76 -2.55
C ALA A 25 35.84 9.97 -1.54
N GLY A 26 35.69 8.64 -1.49
CA GLY A 26 36.49 7.76 -0.59
C GLY A 26 36.11 7.81 0.88
N ARG A 27 34.99 8.47 1.24
CA ARG A 27 34.51 8.52 2.63
C ARG A 27 33.65 7.32 2.94
N THR A 28 33.96 6.64 4.03
CA THR A 28 33.17 5.50 4.51
C THR A 28 32.06 5.97 5.44
N LYS A 29 30.83 5.45 5.22
CA LYS A 29 29.67 5.63 6.12
C LYS A 29 29.10 4.28 6.48
N THR A 30 28.89 4.07 7.77
CA THR A 30 28.23 2.86 8.30
C THR A 30 26.85 3.24 8.82
N ARG A 31 25.85 2.40 8.52
CA ARG A 31 24.45 2.59 8.94
C ARG A 31 23.83 1.24 9.26
N GLU A 32 22.95 1.24 10.24
CA GLU A 32 21.97 0.19 10.45
C GLU A 32 20.77 0.43 9.56
N VAL A 33 20.39 -0.60 8.79
CA VAL A 33 19.30 -0.55 7.82
C VAL A 33 18.37 -1.74 8.06
N ILE A 34 17.08 -1.50 7.99
CA ILE A 34 16.06 -2.56 8.00
C ILE A 34 15.81 -3.00 6.56
N ARG A 35 16.04 -4.29 6.28
CA ARG A 35 15.78 -4.93 5.00
C ARG A 35 14.44 -5.64 5.05
N HIS A 36 13.53 -5.27 4.14
CA HIS A 36 12.17 -5.77 4.06
C HIS A 36 11.88 -6.30 2.64
N PRO A 37 11.11 -7.39 2.46
CA PRO A 37 10.80 -7.92 1.12
C PRO A 37 9.98 -6.96 0.25
N GLY A 38 9.36 -5.95 0.85
CA GLY A 38 8.39 -5.07 0.23
C GLY A 38 6.96 -5.46 0.62
N ALA A 39 5.99 -4.67 0.19
CA ALA A 39 4.58 -4.91 0.46
C ALA A 39 3.68 -4.37 -0.67
N CYS A 40 2.44 -4.81 -0.69
CA CYS A 40 1.38 -4.24 -1.53
C CYS A 40 0.39 -3.46 -0.67
N VAL A 41 -0.16 -2.39 -1.23
CA VAL A 41 -1.34 -1.69 -0.71
C VAL A 41 -2.38 -1.58 -1.81
N ILE A 42 -3.63 -1.85 -1.49
CA ILE A 42 -4.71 -1.93 -2.45
C ILE A 42 -5.76 -0.86 -2.13
N VAL A 43 -6.23 -0.14 -3.14
CA VAL A 43 -7.39 0.74 -3.05
C VAL A 43 -8.61 -0.03 -3.59
N PRO A 44 -9.45 -0.62 -2.74
CA PRO A 44 -10.65 -1.34 -3.16
C PRO A 44 -11.78 -0.33 -3.41
N LEU A 45 -12.00 0.02 -4.67
CA LEU A 45 -13.03 0.98 -5.08
C LEU A 45 -14.27 0.25 -5.55
N LEU A 46 -15.40 0.47 -4.85
CA LEU A 46 -16.69 -0.10 -5.17
C LEU A 46 -17.41 0.73 -6.26
N ASP A 47 -18.40 0.13 -6.92
CA ASP A 47 -19.16 0.76 -8.02
C ASP A 47 -20.02 1.94 -7.53
N ASP A 48 -20.43 1.96 -6.26
CA ASP A 48 -21.14 3.07 -5.60
C ASP A 48 -20.23 4.23 -5.17
N HIS A 49 -18.97 4.21 -5.60
CA HIS A 49 -17.94 5.18 -5.21
C HIS A 49 -17.56 5.17 -3.73
N SER A 50 -17.78 4.06 -3.03
CA SER A 50 -17.21 3.82 -1.71
C SER A 50 -15.84 3.14 -1.82
N VAL A 51 -15.01 3.33 -0.81
CA VAL A 51 -13.75 2.59 -0.64
C VAL A 51 -13.87 1.66 0.57
N CYS A 52 -13.35 0.44 0.44
CA CYS A 52 -13.24 -0.47 1.58
C CYS A 52 -11.94 -0.17 2.32
N LEU A 53 -12.07 0.47 3.48
CA LEU A 53 -11.00 0.62 4.45
C LEU A 53 -11.06 -0.53 5.47
N ILE A 54 -9.98 -0.70 6.22
CA ILE A 54 -9.91 -1.60 7.36
C ILE A 54 -9.53 -0.84 8.63
N ARG A 55 -10.00 -1.32 9.76
CA ARG A 55 -9.51 -0.94 11.08
C ARG A 55 -8.60 -2.05 11.57
N ASN A 56 -7.36 -1.72 11.87
CA ASN A 56 -6.36 -2.70 12.27
C ASN A 56 -5.56 -2.20 13.48
N TYR A 57 -5.45 -3.01 14.53
CA TYR A 57 -4.61 -2.66 15.67
C TYR A 57 -3.14 -2.82 15.31
N ARG A 58 -2.39 -1.72 15.33
CA ARG A 58 -0.96 -1.71 15.05
C ARG A 58 -0.16 -1.63 16.34
N MET A 59 0.39 -2.77 16.75
CA MET A 59 1.19 -2.90 17.98
C MET A 59 2.31 -1.85 18.05
N ALA A 60 3.01 -1.59 16.94
CA ALA A 60 4.08 -0.60 16.89
C ALA A 60 3.61 0.84 17.14
N ALA A 61 2.36 1.16 16.78
CA ALA A 61 1.72 2.46 17.02
C ALA A 61 0.94 2.49 18.33
N GLY A 62 0.66 1.33 18.94
CA GLY A 62 -0.13 1.19 20.17
C GLY A 62 -1.60 1.59 20.04
N GLN A 63 -2.14 1.57 18.80
CA GLN A 63 -3.51 2.03 18.53
C GLN A 63 -4.11 1.35 17.30
N VAL A 64 -5.44 1.44 17.18
CA VAL A 64 -6.16 1.08 15.96
C VAL A 64 -5.96 2.17 14.91
N LEU A 65 -5.49 1.79 13.73
CA LEU A 65 -5.37 2.68 12.57
C LEU A 65 -6.46 2.35 11.54
N ILE A 66 -6.84 3.37 10.77
CA ILE A 66 -7.70 3.24 9.60
C ILE A 66 -6.80 3.16 8.39
N GLU A 67 -6.88 2.03 7.68
CA GLU A 67 -5.92 1.69 6.64
C GLU A 67 -6.60 1.19 5.36
N LEU A 68 -5.89 1.26 4.25
CA LEU A 68 -6.16 0.43 3.08
C LEU A 68 -5.63 -0.99 3.34
N PRO A 69 -6.29 -2.04 2.83
CA PRO A 69 -5.77 -3.40 2.90
C PRO A 69 -4.38 -3.48 2.28
N ALA A 70 -3.49 -4.22 2.94
CA ALA A 70 -2.07 -4.26 2.59
C ALA A 70 -1.35 -5.44 3.23
N GLY A 71 -0.48 -6.10 2.48
CA GLY A 71 0.33 -7.18 3.02
C GLY A 71 1.73 -7.29 2.44
N THR A 72 2.55 -8.04 3.15
CA THR A 72 3.96 -8.25 2.83
C THR A 72 4.12 -9.18 1.62
N LEU A 73 5.07 -8.88 0.74
CA LEU A 73 5.45 -9.77 -0.36
C LEU A 73 6.06 -11.07 0.18
N GLU A 74 5.62 -12.18 -0.37
CA GLU A 74 6.17 -13.51 -0.09
C GLU A 74 6.92 -14.05 -1.32
N PRO A 75 8.21 -13.72 -1.48
CA PRO A 75 8.95 -14.22 -2.63
C PRO A 75 8.95 -15.77 -2.71
N PRO A 76 8.74 -16.37 -3.90
CA PRO A 76 8.81 -15.74 -5.23
C PRO A 76 7.48 -15.17 -5.78
N GLU A 77 6.47 -14.91 -4.95
CA GLU A 77 5.17 -14.37 -5.38
C GLU A 77 5.35 -12.98 -6.03
N PRO A 78 4.78 -12.75 -7.24
CA PRO A 78 4.82 -11.43 -7.83
C PRO A 78 3.89 -10.46 -7.09
N PRO A 79 4.22 -9.14 -7.01
CA PRO A 79 3.45 -8.16 -6.24
C PRO A 79 1.95 -8.11 -6.57
N GLN A 80 1.56 -8.38 -7.81
CA GLN A 80 0.14 -8.41 -8.17
C GLN A 80 -0.59 -9.59 -7.52
N ALA A 81 0.03 -10.77 -7.45
CA ALA A 81 -0.58 -11.93 -6.80
C ALA A 81 -0.74 -11.70 -5.29
N THR A 82 0.27 -11.07 -4.63
CA THR A 82 0.14 -10.61 -3.25
C THR A 82 -1.05 -9.65 -3.10
N ALA A 83 -1.22 -8.68 -3.99
CA ALA A 83 -2.33 -7.72 -3.91
C ALA A 83 -3.71 -8.41 -4.05
N GLU A 84 -3.81 -9.43 -4.92
CA GLU A 84 -5.04 -10.24 -5.09
C GLU A 84 -5.33 -11.08 -3.84
N ARG A 85 -4.32 -11.71 -3.27
CA ARG A 85 -4.42 -12.52 -2.05
C ARG A 85 -4.83 -11.68 -0.86
N GLU A 86 -4.12 -10.58 -0.57
CA GLU A 86 -4.36 -9.70 0.57
C GLU A 86 -5.74 -9.03 0.51
N LEU A 87 -6.19 -8.63 -0.69
CA LEU A 87 -7.54 -8.10 -0.87
C LEU A 87 -8.60 -9.10 -0.39
N ILE A 88 -8.42 -10.39 -0.73
CA ILE A 88 -9.36 -11.45 -0.33
C ILE A 88 -9.24 -11.75 1.16
N GLU A 89 -8.03 -11.91 1.66
CA GLU A 89 -7.75 -12.29 3.05
C GLU A 89 -8.28 -11.26 4.04
N GLU A 90 -7.93 -10.00 3.85
CA GLU A 90 -8.32 -8.94 4.79
C GLU A 90 -9.78 -8.48 4.60
N THR A 91 -10.27 -8.39 3.34
CA THR A 91 -11.58 -7.78 3.09
C THR A 91 -12.67 -8.74 2.62
N GLY A 92 -12.32 -9.89 2.07
CA GLY A 92 -13.23 -10.83 1.41
C GLY A 92 -13.60 -10.42 -0.02
N TYR A 93 -13.23 -9.25 -0.50
CA TYR A 93 -13.53 -8.83 -1.86
C TYR A 93 -12.64 -9.52 -2.88
N ARG A 94 -13.25 -9.87 -4.04
CA ARG A 94 -12.56 -10.30 -5.25
C ARG A 94 -12.72 -9.25 -6.32
N ALA A 95 -11.63 -8.82 -6.93
CA ALA A 95 -11.65 -7.81 -7.97
C ALA A 95 -11.70 -8.44 -9.37
N ARG A 96 -12.50 -7.87 -10.27
CA ARG A 96 -12.44 -8.20 -11.69
C ARG A 96 -11.20 -7.62 -12.36
N LYS A 97 -10.69 -6.48 -11.86
CA LYS A 97 -9.49 -5.80 -12.35
C LYS A 97 -8.65 -5.33 -11.16
N ILE A 98 -7.37 -5.68 -11.18
CA ILE A 98 -6.34 -5.12 -10.30
C ILE A 98 -5.29 -4.44 -11.18
N GLU A 99 -5.05 -3.17 -10.95
CA GLU A 99 -4.19 -2.33 -11.76
C GLU A 99 -3.07 -1.73 -10.94
N PHE A 100 -1.82 -1.98 -11.35
CA PHE A 100 -0.66 -1.33 -10.74
C PHE A 100 -0.68 0.17 -11.03
N LEU A 101 -0.56 0.98 -10.00
CA LEU A 101 -0.54 2.44 -10.12
C LEU A 101 0.84 3.04 -9.92
N HIS A 102 1.54 2.66 -8.85
CA HIS A 102 2.81 3.25 -8.48
C HIS A 102 3.57 2.39 -7.48
N ALA A 103 4.87 2.70 -7.31
CA ALA A 103 5.65 2.14 -6.21
C ALA A 103 6.45 3.25 -5.51
N PHE A 104 6.53 3.19 -4.18
CA PHE A 104 7.20 4.19 -3.36
C PHE A 104 7.83 3.56 -2.11
N PHE A 105 8.75 4.26 -1.47
CA PHE A 105 9.33 3.84 -0.20
C PHE A 105 8.64 4.52 0.97
N LEU A 106 8.40 3.79 2.07
CA LEU A 106 7.77 4.36 3.27
C LEU A 106 8.74 5.19 4.11
N SER A 107 9.94 4.67 4.38
CA SER A 107 10.92 5.34 5.23
C SER A 107 12.36 5.08 4.79
N PRO A 108 12.79 5.55 3.59
CA PRO A 108 14.06 5.16 2.96
C PRO A 108 15.31 5.63 3.72
N GLY A 109 15.14 6.40 4.79
CA GLY A 109 16.24 6.79 5.68
C GLY A 109 16.76 5.64 6.57
N ILE A 110 15.91 4.64 6.86
CA ILE A 110 16.24 3.52 7.74
C ILE A 110 15.71 2.16 7.26
N LEU A 111 14.71 2.16 6.39
CA LEU A 111 13.95 0.99 5.95
C LEU A 111 13.86 0.99 4.42
N ASP A 112 14.14 -0.15 3.78
CA ASP A 112 14.04 -0.29 2.33
C ASP A 112 12.69 -0.89 1.86
N GLU A 113 11.67 -0.85 2.72
CA GLU A 113 10.34 -1.30 2.35
C GLU A 113 9.79 -0.53 1.16
N LYS A 114 9.64 -1.23 0.05
CA LYS A 114 9.03 -0.72 -1.17
C LYS A 114 7.57 -1.13 -1.21
N MET A 115 6.69 -0.15 -1.20
CA MET A 115 5.25 -0.34 -1.28
C MET A 115 4.80 -0.32 -2.74
N HIS A 116 4.01 -1.33 -3.17
CA HIS A 116 3.40 -1.42 -4.49
C HIS A 116 1.93 -1.08 -4.38
N LEU A 117 1.50 0.04 -4.98
CA LEU A 117 0.13 0.54 -4.95
C LEU A 117 -0.69 -0.02 -6.10
N TYR A 118 -1.84 -0.59 -5.76
CA TYR A 118 -2.81 -1.13 -6.71
C TYR A 118 -4.19 -0.50 -6.54
N LEU A 119 -4.94 -0.39 -7.64
CA LEU A 119 -6.37 -0.09 -7.66
C LEU A 119 -7.15 -1.37 -8.00
N ALA A 120 -8.08 -1.74 -7.15
CA ALA A 120 -8.99 -2.87 -7.37
C ALA A 120 -10.40 -2.36 -7.67
N THR A 121 -10.99 -2.84 -8.79
CA THR A 121 -12.32 -2.44 -9.27
C THR A 121 -13.15 -3.62 -9.73
N GLY A 122 -14.48 -3.42 -9.86
CA GLY A 122 -15.42 -4.50 -10.17
C GLY A 122 -15.45 -5.55 -9.06
N LEU A 123 -15.59 -5.06 -7.83
CA LEU A 123 -15.48 -5.88 -6.62
C LEU A 123 -16.72 -6.73 -6.40
N THR A 124 -16.50 -8.01 -6.09
CA THR A 124 -17.54 -8.94 -5.65
C THR A 124 -17.26 -9.33 -4.22
N ALA A 125 -18.25 -9.17 -3.35
CA ALA A 125 -18.13 -9.51 -1.94
C ALA A 125 -18.04 -11.04 -1.74
N GLY A 126 -17.25 -11.46 -0.77
CA GLY A 126 -17.09 -12.84 -0.31
C GLY A 126 -16.71 -12.87 1.17
N ALA A 127 -16.41 -14.03 1.68
CA ALA A 127 -15.89 -14.17 3.04
C ALA A 127 -14.39 -13.81 3.07
N PRO A 128 -13.94 -13.02 4.06
CA PRO A 128 -12.53 -12.83 4.31
C PRO A 128 -11.87 -14.13 4.80
N ALA A 129 -10.57 -14.27 4.56
CA ALA A 129 -9.77 -15.42 4.96
C ALA A 129 -8.56 -14.96 5.81
N ARG A 130 -8.85 -14.23 6.89
CA ARG A 130 -7.86 -13.62 7.77
C ARG A 130 -6.97 -14.64 8.45
N GLU A 131 -5.74 -14.26 8.72
CA GLU A 131 -4.82 -15.07 9.52
C GLU A 131 -5.27 -15.15 10.99
N GLU A 132 -4.86 -16.22 11.67
CA GLU A 132 -5.15 -16.38 13.09
C GLU A 132 -4.52 -15.24 13.92
N GLY A 133 -5.34 -14.51 14.67
CA GLY A 133 -4.91 -13.37 15.49
C GLY A 133 -5.00 -12.00 14.80
N GLU A 134 -5.48 -11.92 13.57
CA GLU A 134 -5.76 -10.64 12.92
C GLU A 134 -7.12 -10.09 13.37
N GLU A 135 -7.08 -8.95 14.08
CA GLU A 135 -8.27 -8.19 14.50
C GLU A 135 -8.56 -7.07 13.48
N ILE A 136 -9.05 -7.47 12.31
CA ILE A 136 -9.37 -6.54 11.21
C ILE A 136 -10.89 -6.39 11.08
N GLU A 137 -11.37 -5.15 11.00
CA GLU A 137 -12.76 -4.81 10.73
C GLU A 137 -12.85 -4.04 9.41
N ASN A 138 -13.69 -4.52 8.47
CA ASN A 138 -13.97 -3.82 7.22
C ASN A 138 -14.87 -2.61 7.47
N TRP A 139 -14.55 -1.50 6.83
CA TRP A 139 -15.32 -0.28 6.92
C TRP A 139 -15.52 0.36 5.53
N LEU A 140 -16.74 0.30 5.03
CA LEU A 140 -17.09 0.95 3.78
C LEU A 140 -17.32 2.44 4.02
N VAL A 141 -16.57 3.27 3.32
CA VAL A 141 -16.59 4.72 3.48
C VAL A 141 -16.82 5.37 2.11
N PRO A 142 -17.77 6.31 1.98
CA PRO A 142 -17.91 7.11 0.76
C PRO A 142 -16.56 7.79 0.43
N TRP A 143 -16.21 7.83 -0.86
CA TRP A 143 -14.90 8.31 -1.30
C TRP A 143 -14.53 9.69 -0.74
N ASP A 144 -15.46 10.65 -0.85
CA ASP A 144 -15.20 12.02 -0.38
C ASP A 144 -15.03 12.10 1.13
N ASP A 145 -15.69 11.21 1.89
CA ASP A 145 -15.49 11.09 3.34
C ASP A 145 -14.10 10.56 3.66
N ALA A 146 -13.65 9.53 2.95
CA ALA A 146 -12.30 8.99 3.12
C ALA A 146 -11.22 10.07 2.87
N ILE A 147 -11.42 10.91 1.85
CA ILE A 147 -10.53 12.05 1.59
C ILE A 147 -10.60 13.08 2.73
N ARG A 148 -11.80 13.40 3.25
CA ARG A 148 -11.94 14.31 4.40
C ARG A 148 -11.25 13.77 5.66
N MET A 149 -11.29 12.45 5.87
CA MET A 149 -10.65 11.78 7.01
C MET A 149 -9.12 11.93 7.02
N ILE A 150 -8.48 12.07 5.86
CA ILE A 150 -7.04 12.40 5.78
C ILE A 150 -6.79 13.79 6.38
N PHE A 151 -7.54 14.80 5.93
CA PHE A 151 -7.33 16.19 6.34
C PHE A 151 -7.79 16.49 7.77
N SER A 152 -8.70 15.67 8.31
CA SER A 152 -9.12 15.74 9.73
C SER A 152 -8.16 14.98 10.68
N GLY A 153 -7.16 14.25 10.15
CA GLY A 153 -6.21 13.48 10.94
C GLY A 153 -6.75 12.15 11.47
N GLN A 154 -7.92 11.70 11.01
CA GLN A 154 -8.46 10.37 11.36
C GLN A 154 -7.69 9.25 10.65
N ILE A 155 -7.29 9.46 9.40
CA ILE A 155 -6.37 8.57 8.68
C ILE A 155 -4.96 9.09 8.88
N GLN A 156 -4.12 8.28 9.54
CA GLN A 156 -2.74 8.63 9.90
C GLN A 156 -1.71 7.72 9.23
N ASP A 157 -2.16 6.64 8.62
CA ASP A 157 -1.29 5.66 7.95
C ASP A 157 -0.79 6.17 6.60
N ALA A 158 0.53 6.23 6.42
CA ALA A 158 1.17 6.84 5.25
C ALA A 158 0.78 6.16 3.94
N LYS A 159 0.76 4.81 3.88
CA LYS A 159 0.39 4.08 2.66
C LYS A 159 -1.04 4.34 2.23
N THR A 160 -1.95 4.49 3.22
CA THR A 160 -3.36 4.80 3.01
C THR A 160 -3.53 6.22 2.48
N ILE A 161 -2.86 7.20 3.09
CA ILE A 161 -2.86 8.60 2.63
C ILE A 161 -2.37 8.69 1.18
N VAL A 162 -1.23 8.06 0.88
CA VAL A 162 -0.66 8.05 -0.48
C VAL A 162 -1.64 7.39 -1.46
N GLY A 163 -2.19 6.22 -1.13
CA GLY A 163 -3.10 5.48 -2.01
C GLY A 163 -4.37 6.25 -2.34
N LEU A 164 -5.04 6.80 -1.32
CA LEU A 164 -6.26 7.59 -1.48
C LEU A 164 -6.01 8.88 -2.29
N LEU A 165 -4.97 9.64 -1.97
CA LEU A 165 -4.66 10.88 -2.69
C LEU A 165 -4.23 10.61 -4.14
N TRP A 166 -3.50 9.52 -4.39
CA TRP A 166 -3.10 9.12 -5.76
C TRP A 166 -4.32 8.83 -6.63
N VAL A 167 -5.23 7.97 -6.15
CA VAL A 167 -6.46 7.64 -6.87
C VAL A 167 -7.37 8.85 -7.00
N ASN A 168 -7.47 9.70 -5.95
CA ASN A 168 -8.25 10.94 -6.01
C ASN A 168 -7.75 11.85 -7.13
N ARG A 169 -6.43 12.00 -7.28
CA ARG A 169 -5.86 12.80 -8.36
C ARG A 169 -6.16 12.23 -9.75
N ILE A 170 -6.06 10.91 -9.93
CA ILE A 170 -6.39 10.26 -11.22
C ILE A 170 -7.86 10.51 -11.56
N ARG A 171 -8.77 10.35 -10.60
CA ARG A 171 -10.21 10.58 -10.81
C ARG A 171 -10.52 12.03 -11.24
N GLN A 172 -9.88 13.01 -10.61
CA GLN A 172 -10.01 14.42 -11.02
C GLN A 172 -9.52 14.66 -12.45
N MET A 173 -8.34 14.13 -12.81
CA MET A 173 -7.79 14.27 -14.16
C MET A 173 -8.65 13.65 -15.26
N THR A 174 -9.42 12.61 -14.95
CA THR A 174 -10.36 11.99 -15.90
C THR A 174 -11.66 12.77 -16.00
N SER A 175 -12.10 13.43 -14.92
CA SER A 175 -13.30 14.29 -14.91
C SER A 175 -13.05 15.63 -15.62
N ASP A 176 -11.83 16.16 -15.57
CA ASP A 176 -11.45 17.44 -16.18
C ASP A 176 -11.17 17.35 -17.70
N ARG A 177 -11.22 16.16 -18.32
CA ARG A 177 -11.15 16.05 -19.78
C ARG A 177 -12.46 16.52 -20.38
N PRO A 178 -12.47 17.64 -21.17
CA PRO A 178 -13.67 18.03 -21.89
C PRO A 178 -14.08 16.90 -22.83
N MET A 179 -15.37 16.52 -22.79
CA MET A 179 -15.97 15.63 -23.78
C MET A 179 -15.83 16.31 -25.14
N THR A 180 -14.77 15.97 -25.88
CA THR A 180 -14.69 16.36 -27.28
C THR A 180 -15.77 15.57 -28.05
N ASN A 181 -16.84 16.22 -28.35
CA ASN A 181 -17.83 15.64 -29.26
C ASN A 181 -17.10 15.25 -30.56
N PRO A 182 -17.30 14.03 -31.08
CA PRO A 182 -16.79 13.69 -32.39
C PRO A 182 -17.38 14.66 -33.41
N PRO A 183 -16.60 15.13 -34.43
CA PRO A 183 -17.14 15.98 -35.46
C PRO A 183 -18.33 15.27 -36.16
N ALA A 184 -19.41 16.00 -36.39
CA ALA A 184 -20.58 15.50 -37.10
C ALA A 184 -20.14 14.93 -38.46
N PRO A 185 -20.71 13.80 -38.90
CA PRO A 185 -20.40 13.25 -40.22
C PRO A 185 -20.83 14.24 -41.30
N LYS A 186 -19.91 14.46 -42.27
CA LYS A 186 -20.19 15.27 -43.47
C LYS A 186 -21.09 14.50 -44.43
#